data_012b452b15d9a37bbcd2cce4e05b70e0
#
_entry.id   012b452b15d9a37bbcd2cce4e05b70e0
#
_cell.length_a   1.000
_cell.length_b   1.000
_cell.length_c   1.000
_cell.angle_alpha   90.00
_cell.angle_beta   90.00
_cell.angle_gamma   90.00
#
_symmetry.space_group_name_H-M   'P 1'
#
loop_
_entity.id
_entity.type
_entity.pdbx_description
1 polymer ?
#
loop_
_entity_poly.entity_id
_entity_poly.type
_entity_poly.pdbx_seq_one_letter_code
_entity_poly.pdbx_strand_id
1 'polypeptide(L)'
;MRSPRSPQRPMAFTGAEFLRGGVWAIGIFIVALPWVTFIGSSSFAGESATPGRTEFAIVPYVMLLAGAIAGFVYVTYGSALAYLLGRALRSTRRRSVHRVCFAALGLLIGYVTLMLTDLAGITMVSGSAGAGAPSMLSALISVAAGASVLAGWEITSAKALRADAWMLRDRDASTET
;
A
#
# COMPACT_ATOMS: atom_id res chain seq x y z
N MET A 1 8.71 4.01 -27.91
CA MET A 1 8.60 4.98 -26.76
C MET A 1 9.95 5.06 -26.06
N ARG A 2 10.43 6.26 -25.69
CA ARG A 2 11.72 6.38 -24.97
C ARG A 2 11.50 6.13 -23.48
N SER A 3 12.40 5.38 -22.82
CA SER A 3 12.38 5.21 -21.35
C SER A 3 12.55 6.57 -20.67
N PRO A 4 11.78 6.88 -19.61
CA PRO A 4 11.95 8.11 -18.83
C PRO A 4 13.22 8.09 -17.97
N ARG A 5 13.89 6.95 -17.92
CA ARG A 5 15.06 6.72 -17.06
C ARG A 5 16.33 7.20 -17.76
N SER A 6 17.16 7.91 -17.00
CA SER A 6 18.47 8.38 -17.44
C SER A 6 19.52 8.10 -16.35
N PRO A 7 20.83 8.16 -16.66
CA PRO A 7 21.87 8.00 -15.64
C PRO A 7 21.74 8.97 -14.45
N GLN A 8 21.18 10.19 -14.70
CA GLN A 8 20.92 11.19 -13.66
C GLN A 8 19.64 10.92 -12.88
N ARG A 9 18.68 10.15 -13.47
CA ARG A 9 17.37 9.84 -12.87
C ARG A 9 17.01 8.36 -13.06
N PRO A 10 17.75 7.46 -12.41
CA PRO A 10 17.61 6.02 -12.65
C PRO A 10 16.27 5.45 -12.20
N MET A 11 15.58 6.13 -11.27
CA MET A 11 14.29 5.71 -10.70
C MET A 11 13.13 6.65 -11.11
N ALA A 12 13.21 7.23 -12.32
CA ALA A 12 12.08 7.99 -12.86
C ALA A 12 10.95 7.03 -13.29
N PHE A 13 9.72 7.35 -12.90
CA PHE A 13 8.51 6.59 -13.26
C PHE A 13 7.61 7.43 -14.15
N THR A 14 6.89 6.77 -15.07
CA THR A 14 5.79 7.37 -15.81
C THR A 14 4.54 7.45 -14.92
N GLY A 15 3.62 8.38 -15.23
CA GLY A 15 2.34 8.47 -14.52
C GLY A 15 1.54 7.16 -14.56
N ALA A 16 1.58 6.44 -15.69
CA ALA A 16 0.91 5.16 -15.84
C ALA A 16 1.52 4.06 -14.96
N GLU A 17 2.85 4.00 -14.85
CA GLU A 17 3.53 3.08 -13.93
C GLU A 17 3.16 3.37 -12.48
N PHE A 18 3.11 4.65 -12.13
CA PHE A 18 2.73 5.09 -10.79
C PHE A 18 1.28 4.70 -10.44
N LEU A 19 0.31 4.98 -11.31
CA LEU A 19 -1.10 4.59 -11.11
C LEU A 19 -1.25 3.07 -10.97
N ARG A 20 -0.55 2.30 -11.80
CA ARG A 20 -0.55 0.84 -11.72
C ARG A 20 -0.02 0.34 -10.38
N GLY A 21 1.02 0.98 -9.85
CA GLY A 21 1.56 0.69 -8.51
C GLY A 21 0.53 0.91 -7.40
N GLY A 22 -0.23 2.01 -7.48
CA GLY A 22 -1.30 2.31 -6.54
C GLY A 22 -2.44 1.30 -6.58
N VAL A 23 -2.87 0.88 -7.78
CA VAL A 23 -3.90 -0.17 -7.94
C VAL A 23 -3.43 -1.49 -7.32
N TRP A 24 -2.17 -1.89 -7.54
CA TRP A 24 -1.61 -3.09 -6.89
C TRP A 24 -1.58 -2.95 -5.37
N ALA A 25 -1.17 -1.80 -4.84
CA ALA A 25 -1.14 -1.56 -3.40
C ALA A 25 -2.53 -1.69 -2.76
N ILE A 26 -3.57 -1.09 -3.38
CA ILE A 26 -4.96 -1.19 -2.91
C ILE A 26 -5.43 -2.64 -2.97
N GLY A 27 -5.20 -3.35 -4.08
CA GLY A 27 -5.60 -4.75 -4.23
C GLY A 27 -4.97 -5.66 -3.18
N ILE A 28 -3.66 -5.52 -2.93
CA ILE A 28 -2.95 -6.28 -1.89
C ILE A 28 -3.50 -5.94 -0.51
N PHE A 29 -3.77 -4.66 -0.22
CA PHE A 29 -4.33 -4.25 1.06
C PHE A 29 -5.71 -4.87 1.32
N ILE A 30 -6.61 -4.84 0.34
CA ILE A 30 -7.95 -5.43 0.44
C ILE A 30 -7.86 -6.93 0.72
N VAL A 31 -6.97 -7.65 0.03
CA VAL A 31 -6.77 -9.09 0.24
C VAL A 31 -6.13 -9.40 1.60
N ALA A 32 -5.23 -8.55 2.08
CA ALA A 32 -4.57 -8.74 3.38
C ALA A 32 -5.50 -8.44 4.57
N LEU A 33 -6.47 -7.55 4.40
CA LEU A 33 -7.30 -7.03 5.49
C LEU A 33 -8.07 -8.12 6.27
N PRO A 34 -8.73 -9.12 5.64
CA PRO A 34 -9.40 -10.20 6.36
C PRO A 34 -8.46 -11.00 7.27
N TRP A 35 -7.24 -11.23 6.82
CA TRP A 35 -6.22 -11.94 7.61
C TRP A 35 -5.76 -11.11 8.80
N VAL A 36 -5.58 -9.81 8.60
CA VAL A 36 -5.20 -8.87 9.67
C VAL A 36 -6.31 -8.77 10.72
N THR A 37 -7.57 -8.68 10.30
CA THR A 37 -8.70 -8.63 11.21
C THR A 37 -8.88 -9.95 11.95
N PHE A 38 -8.71 -11.10 11.29
CA PHE A 38 -8.76 -12.43 11.91
C PHE A 38 -7.67 -12.59 12.99
N ILE A 39 -6.42 -12.24 12.67
CA ILE A 39 -5.31 -12.28 13.65
C ILE A 39 -5.58 -11.32 14.81
N GLY A 40 -6.05 -10.10 14.52
CA GLY A 40 -6.38 -9.12 15.54
C GLY A 40 -7.50 -9.59 16.46
N SER A 41 -8.58 -10.17 15.91
CA SER A 41 -9.72 -10.66 16.72
C SER A 41 -9.36 -11.88 17.56
N SER A 42 -8.60 -12.83 17.03
CA SER A 42 -8.17 -14.01 17.77
C SER A 42 -7.28 -13.70 18.98
N SER A 43 -6.55 -12.58 18.92
CA SER A 43 -5.71 -12.14 20.04
C SER A 43 -6.52 -11.52 21.20
N PHE A 44 -7.78 -11.16 20.97
CA PHE A 44 -8.68 -10.57 21.98
C PHE A 44 -9.83 -11.48 22.40
N ALA A 45 -10.13 -12.53 21.64
CA ALA A 45 -11.12 -13.52 22.00
C ALA A 45 -10.56 -14.40 23.15
N GLY A 46 -10.98 -14.09 24.37
CA GLY A 46 -10.84 -15.04 25.47
C GLY A 46 -11.48 -16.38 25.08
N GLU A 47 -11.09 -17.47 25.73
CA GLU A 47 -11.41 -18.89 25.44
C GLU A 47 -12.90 -19.23 25.16
N SER A 48 -13.82 -18.29 25.27
CA SER A 48 -15.27 -18.51 25.17
C SER A 48 -15.89 -18.14 23.81
N ALA A 49 -15.14 -17.58 22.87
CA ALA A 49 -15.67 -17.20 21.55
C ALA A 49 -15.43 -18.31 20.51
N THR A 50 -16.37 -19.23 20.38
CA THR A 50 -16.48 -20.08 19.18
C THR A 50 -16.71 -19.16 17.97
N PRO A 51 -15.84 -19.16 16.95
CA PRO A 51 -16.04 -18.39 15.73
C PRO A 51 -17.37 -18.82 15.08
N GLY A 52 -18.39 -18.01 15.25
CA GLY A 52 -19.72 -18.29 14.70
C GLY A 52 -19.78 -18.02 13.20
N ARG A 53 -20.69 -18.71 12.48
CA ARG A 53 -20.98 -18.48 11.05
C ARG A 53 -21.26 -17.01 10.69
N THR A 54 -21.68 -16.20 11.64
CA THR A 54 -21.98 -14.77 11.48
C THR A 54 -20.74 -13.93 11.23
N GLU A 55 -19.56 -14.31 11.73
CA GLU A 55 -18.32 -13.55 11.52
C GLU A 55 -17.88 -13.56 10.04
N PHE A 56 -18.04 -14.70 9.35
CA PHE A 56 -17.71 -14.81 7.93
C PHE A 56 -18.65 -14.02 7.02
N ALA A 57 -19.89 -13.79 7.42
CA ALA A 57 -20.86 -13.02 6.63
C ALA A 57 -20.53 -11.50 6.64
N ILE A 58 -19.80 -11.01 7.64
CA ILE A 58 -19.42 -9.60 7.76
C ILE A 58 -18.17 -9.28 6.91
N VAL A 59 -17.32 -10.28 6.64
CA VAL A 59 -16.05 -10.09 5.90
C VAL A 59 -16.20 -9.36 4.58
N PRO A 60 -17.12 -9.74 3.65
CA PRO A 60 -17.25 -9.02 2.37
C PRO A 60 -17.69 -7.57 2.55
N TYR A 61 -18.49 -7.28 3.57
CA TYR A 61 -18.92 -5.92 3.89
C TYR A 61 -17.75 -5.06 4.39
N VAL A 62 -16.94 -5.62 5.28
CA VAL A 62 -15.71 -4.97 5.77
C VAL A 62 -14.73 -4.73 4.63
N MET A 63 -14.55 -5.70 3.73
CA MET A 63 -13.69 -5.55 2.55
C MET A 63 -14.17 -4.45 1.61
N LEU A 64 -15.48 -4.36 1.36
CA LEU A 64 -16.09 -3.32 0.52
C LEU A 64 -15.87 -1.95 1.13
N LEU A 65 -16.18 -1.77 2.42
CA LEU A 65 -16.01 -0.52 3.14
C LEU A 65 -14.53 -0.08 3.17
N ALA A 66 -13.64 -1.01 3.52
CA ALA A 66 -12.21 -0.73 3.55
C ALA A 66 -11.66 -0.42 2.15
N GLY A 67 -12.15 -1.10 1.11
CA GLY A 67 -11.82 -0.81 -0.27
C GLY A 67 -12.27 0.59 -0.70
N ALA A 68 -13.47 0.99 -0.32
CA ALA A 68 -13.99 2.34 -0.56
C ALA A 68 -13.15 3.42 0.15
N ILE A 69 -12.83 3.22 1.42
CA ILE A 69 -11.96 4.12 2.19
C ILE A 69 -10.56 4.18 1.58
N ALA A 70 -9.95 3.05 1.27
CA ALA A 70 -8.61 2.99 0.66
C ALA A 70 -8.60 3.68 -0.72
N GLY A 71 -9.63 3.47 -1.53
CA GLY A 71 -9.80 4.14 -2.83
C GLY A 71 -9.94 5.66 -2.67
N PHE A 72 -10.75 6.11 -1.74
CA PHE A 72 -10.92 7.53 -1.42
C PHE A 72 -9.60 8.17 -0.96
N VAL A 73 -8.90 7.53 -0.02
CA VAL A 73 -7.58 7.97 0.47
C VAL A 73 -6.57 8.06 -0.67
N TYR A 74 -6.56 7.05 -1.55
CA TYR A 74 -5.65 7.05 -2.70
C TYR A 74 -5.91 8.22 -3.65
N VAL A 75 -7.17 8.50 -3.97
CA VAL A 75 -7.53 9.58 -4.91
C VAL A 75 -7.28 10.96 -4.28
N THR A 76 -7.56 11.15 -3.00
CA THR A 76 -7.49 12.45 -2.33
C THR A 76 -6.06 12.88 -2.02
N TYR A 77 -5.38 12.19 -1.13
CA TYR A 77 -4.05 12.60 -0.66
C TYR A 77 -2.95 11.54 -0.84
N GLY A 78 -3.31 10.26 -0.89
CA GLY A 78 -2.34 9.18 -0.96
C GLY A 78 -1.50 9.22 -2.24
N SER A 79 -2.14 9.42 -3.39
CA SER A 79 -1.45 9.52 -4.69
C SER A 79 -0.56 10.76 -4.76
N ALA A 80 -1.01 11.89 -4.24
CA ALA A 80 -0.23 13.12 -4.23
C ALA A 80 1.04 12.98 -3.37
N LEU A 81 0.92 12.44 -2.16
CA LEU A 81 2.05 12.20 -1.27
C LEU A 81 3.04 11.19 -1.86
N ALA A 82 2.54 10.08 -2.42
CA ALA A 82 3.38 9.08 -3.05
C ALA A 82 4.08 9.62 -4.31
N TYR A 83 3.41 10.47 -5.10
CA TYR A 83 4.03 11.15 -6.25
C TYR A 83 5.12 12.12 -5.82
N LEU A 84 4.88 12.95 -4.80
CA LEU A 84 5.88 13.87 -4.25
C LEU A 84 7.09 13.12 -3.70
N LEU A 85 6.86 12.03 -2.96
CA LEU A 85 7.92 11.17 -2.47
C LEU A 85 8.72 10.54 -3.60
N GLY A 86 8.06 9.99 -4.62
CA GLY A 86 8.71 9.43 -5.81
C GLY A 86 9.53 10.48 -6.57
N ARG A 87 9.02 11.72 -6.66
CA ARG A 87 9.74 12.84 -7.26
C ARG A 87 10.98 13.25 -6.44
N ALA A 88 10.88 13.26 -5.11
CA ALA A 88 12.00 13.57 -4.23
C ALA A 88 13.10 12.51 -4.31
N LEU A 89 12.70 11.23 -4.40
CA LEU A 89 13.63 10.11 -4.43
C LEU A 89 14.20 9.76 -5.81
N ARG A 90 13.76 10.42 -6.90
CA ARG A 90 14.13 10.06 -8.29
C ARG A 90 15.63 10.06 -8.57
N SER A 91 16.42 10.87 -7.83
CA SER A 91 17.89 10.94 -7.93
C SER A 91 18.60 9.91 -7.06
N THR A 92 17.89 9.27 -6.13
CA THR A 92 18.47 8.33 -5.18
C THR A 92 18.63 6.96 -5.84
N ARG A 93 19.87 6.45 -5.93
CA ARG A 93 20.17 5.14 -6.54
C ARG A 93 19.94 3.96 -5.59
N ARG A 94 19.86 4.19 -4.28
CA ARG A 94 19.73 3.13 -3.27
C ARG A 94 18.29 2.65 -3.18
N ARG A 95 18.02 1.43 -3.66
CA ARG A 95 16.70 0.78 -3.57
C ARG A 95 16.17 0.66 -2.14
N SER A 96 17.05 0.42 -1.17
CA SER A 96 16.66 0.33 0.24
C SER A 96 16.01 1.61 0.76
N VAL A 97 16.51 2.77 0.34
CA VAL A 97 15.91 4.07 0.73
C VAL A 97 14.49 4.18 0.19
N HIS A 98 14.23 3.81 -1.07
CA HIS A 98 12.89 3.81 -1.64
C HIS A 98 11.95 2.88 -0.87
N ARG A 99 12.41 1.65 -0.56
CA ARG A 99 11.63 0.67 0.22
C ARG A 99 11.22 1.23 1.58
N VAL A 100 12.17 1.76 2.32
CA VAL A 100 11.89 2.32 3.66
C VAL A 100 10.94 3.51 3.56
N CYS A 101 11.18 4.43 2.62
CA CYS A 101 10.34 5.63 2.48
C CYS A 101 8.91 5.28 2.04
N PHE A 102 8.72 4.36 1.10
CA PHE A 102 7.37 3.95 0.68
C PHE A 102 6.65 3.12 1.74
N ALA A 103 7.36 2.24 2.46
CA ALA A 103 6.80 1.53 3.61
C ALA A 103 6.38 2.49 4.72
N ALA A 104 7.22 3.44 5.08
CA ALA A 104 6.92 4.47 6.08
C ALA A 104 5.74 5.35 5.65
N LEU A 105 5.68 5.76 4.38
CA LEU A 105 4.56 6.52 3.84
C LEU A 105 3.25 5.73 3.96
N GLY A 106 3.23 4.46 3.55
CA GLY A 106 2.04 3.62 3.64
C GLY A 106 1.58 3.40 5.08
N LEU A 107 2.54 3.18 6.00
CA LEU A 107 2.26 3.06 7.43
C LEU A 107 1.65 4.36 8.00
N LEU A 108 2.21 5.50 7.65
CA LEU A 108 1.71 6.81 8.06
C LEU A 108 0.31 7.09 7.51
N ILE A 109 0.08 6.83 6.22
CA ILE A 109 -1.24 6.98 5.59
C ILE A 109 -2.25 6.07 6.29
N GLY A 110 -1.92 4.81 6.53
CA GLY A 110 -2.78 3.86 7.23
C GLY A 110 -3.16 4.35 8.62
N TYR A 111 -2.17 4.79 9.40
CA TYR A 111 -2.38 5.31 10.75
C TYR A 111 -3.26 6.57 10.77
N VAL A 112 -2.95 7.57 9.93
CA VAL A 112 -3.72 8.81 9.82
C VAL A 112 -5.16 8.53 9.36
N THR A 113 -5.33 7.61 8.41
CA THR A 113 -6.68 7.24 7.93
C THR A 113 -7.51 6.64 9.06
N LEU A 114 -6.93 5.73 9.85
CA LEU A 114 -7.64 5.13 10.99
C LEU A 114 -7.99 6.17 12.05
N MET A 115 -7.09 7.10 12.36
CA MET A 115 -7.38 8.18 13.29
C MET A 115 -8.52 9.07 12.78
N LEU A 116 -8.54 9.41 11.49
CA LEU A 116 -9.59 10.23 10.90
C LEU A 116 -10.95 9.51 10.86
N THR A 117 -10.96 8.21 10.52
CA THR A 117 -12.21 7.43 10.49
C THR A 117 -12.77 7.17 11.88
N ASP A 118 -11.90 7.01 12.88
CA ASP A 118 -12.29 6.88 14.27
C ASP A 118 -12.85 8.21 14.83
N LEU A 119 -12.18 9.31 14.54
CA LEU A 119 -12.68 10.66 14.90
C LEU A 119 -14.02 10.98 14.23
N ALA A 120 -14.23 10.49 13.01
CA ALA A 120 -15.51 10.63 12.30
C ALA A 120 -16.60 9.66 12.79
N GLY A 121 -16.31 8.78 13.75
CA GLY A 121 -17.25 7.79 14.26
C GLY A 121 -17.60 6.67 13.25
N ILE A 122 -16.81 6.52 12.16
CA ILE A 122 -17.05 5.52 11.13
C ILE A 122 -16.52 4.14 11.58
N THR A 123 -15.43 4.13 12.35
CA THR A 123 -14.82 2.91 12.87
C THR A 123 -14.65 3.03 14.38
N MET A 124 -14.98 1.97 15.13
CA MET A 124 -14.71 1.88 16.58
C MET A 124 -13.47 1.02 16.82
N VAL A 125 -12.37 1.36 16.15
CA VAL A 125 -11.12 0.58 16.22
C VAL A 125 -10.34 0.86 17.50
N SER A 126 -10.57 2.00 18.14
CA SER A 126 -9.87 2.41 19.36
C SER A 126 -10.32 1.65 20.63
N GLY A 127 -11.42 0.90 20.57
CA GLY A 127 -11.88 0.10 21.72
C GLY A 127 -12.02 0.92 23.01
N SER A 128 -12.00 0.27 24.16
CA SER A 128 -12.12 0.91 25.50
C SER A 128 -10.89 1.70 25.97
N ALA A 129 -9.84 1.82 25.15
CA ALA A 129 -8.55 2.41 25.49
C ALA A 129 -8.50 3.95 25.29
N GLY A 130 -9.60 4.67 25.43
CA GLY A 130 -9.62 6.13 25.35
C GLY A 130 -9.26 6.72 23.99
N ALA A 131 -9.85 7.85 23.63
CA ALA A 131 -9.58 8.54 22.38
C ALA A 131 -8.06 8.86 22.25
N GLY A 132 -7.39 8.24 21.28
CA GLY A 132 -6.00 8.54 20.94
C GLY A 132 -4.96 7.45 21.20
N ALA A 133 -5.28 6.36 21.91
CA ALA A 133 -4.34 5.24 22.06
C ALA A 133 -4.46 4.28 20.87
N PRO A 134 -3.34 3.96 20.17
CA PRO A 134 -3.38 3.01 19.07
C PRO A 134 -3.71 1.62 19.60
N SER A 135 -4.81 1.04 19.14
CA SER A 135 -5.12 -0.37 19.42
C SER A 135 -4.15 -1.28 18.66
N MET A 136 -3.95 -2.50 19.14
CA MET A 136 -3.14 -3.50 18.41
C MET A 136 -3.69 -3.71 16.98
N LEU A 137 -5.00 -3.69 16.81
CA LEU A 137 -5.63 -3.83 15.50
C LEU A 137 -5.28 -2.64 14.58
N SER A 138 -5.31 -1.40 15.11
CA SER A 138 -4.93 -0.22 14.32
C SER A 138 -3.46 -0.27 13.89
N ALA A 139 -2.58 -0.76 14.76
CA ALA A 139 -1.17 -0.97 14.41
C ALA A 139 -1.01 -2.02 13.31
N LEU A 140 -1.71 -3.16 13.41
CA LEU A 140 -1.68 -4.22 12.40
C LEU A 140 -2.21 -3.74 11.03
N ILE A 141 -3.31 -2.99 11.01
CA ILE A 141 -3.86 -2.42 9.76
C ILE A 141 -2.88 -1.42 9.15
N SER A 142 -2.24 -0.57 9.97
CA SER A 142 -1.24 0.39 9.49
C SER A 142 -0.01 -0.32 8.91
N VAL A 143 0.45 -1.39 9.54
CA VAL A 143 1.54 -2.23 9.03
C VAL A 143 1.14 -2.90 7.71
N ALA A 144 -0.07 -3.42 7.61
CA ALA A 144 -0.60 -4.00 6.37
C ALA A 144 -0.65 -2.95 5.24
N ALA A 145 -1.06 -1.71 5.53
CA ALA A 145 -1.04 -0.62 4.56
C ALA A 145 0.39 -0.31 4.10
N GLY A 146 1.35 -0.23 5.02
CA GLY A 146 2.76 -0.03 4.70
C GLY A 146 3.34 -1.14 3.81
N ALA A 147 3.07 -2.40 4.17
CA ALA A 147 3.50 -3.56 3.40
C ALA A 147 2.87 -3.59 2.00
N SER A 148 1.60 -3.22 1.87
CA SER A 148 0.88 -3.17 0.59
C SER A 148 1.43 -2.09 -0.34
N VAL A 149 1.74 -0.89 0.17
CA VAL A 149 2.37 0.18 -0.61
C VAL A 149 3.77 -0.23 -1.06
N LEU A 150 4.55 -0.85 -0.18
CA LEU A 150 5.87 -1.39 -0.52
C LEU A 150 5.79 -2.45 -1.61
N ALA A 151 4.87 -3.42 -1.48
CA ALA A 151 4.68 -4.48 -2.47
C ALA A 151 4.23 -3.93 -3.82
N GLY A 152 3.29 -2.98 -3.84
CA GLY A 152 2.85 -2.29 -5.07
C GLY A 152 4.01 -1.58 -5.78
N TRP A 153 4.88 -0.92 -5.03
CA TRP A 153 6.10 -0.30 -5.56
C TRP A 153 7.08 -1.34 -6.12
N GLU A 154 7.34 -2.44 -5.40
CA GLU A 154 8.25 -3.50 -5.84
C GLU A 154 7.78 -4.16 -7.14
N ILE A 155 6.50 -4.53 -7.22
CA ILE A 155 5.92 -5.14 -8.43
C ILE A 155 6.06 -4.20 -9.63
N THR A 156 5.75 -2.91 -9.44
CA THR A 156 5.77 -1.93 -10.52
C THR A 156 7.21 -1.64 -10.97
N SER A 157 8.12 -1.44 -10.02
CA SER A 157 9.53 -1.17 -10.32
C SER A 157 10.20 -2.36 -11.01
N ALA A 158 9.91 -3.59 -10.59
CA ALA A 158 10.45 -4.79 -11.21
C ALA A 158 9.95 -4.96 -12.66
N LYS A 159 8.65 -4.73 -12.92
CA LYS A 159 8.10 -4.78 -14.28
C LYS A 159 8.69 -3.70 -15.18
N ALA A 160 8.85 -2.49 -14.68
CA ALA A 160 9.39 -1.38 -15.42
C ALA A 160 10.87 -1.60 -15.81
N LEU A 161 11.69 -2.10 -14.89
CA LEU A 161 13.08 -2.41 -15.18
C LEU A 161 13.24 -3.58 -16.17
N ARG A 162 12.37 -4.59 -16.11
CA ARG A 162 12.35 -5.67 -17.11
C ARG A 162 12.01 -5.16 -18.51
N ALA A 163 11.02 -4.26 -18.61
CA ALA A 163 10.65 -3.67 -19.90
C ALA A 163 11.80 -2.86 -20.52
N ASP A 164 12.56 -2.11 -19.71
CA ASP A 164 13.74 -1.38 -20.20
C ASP A 164 14.84 -2.33 -20.68
N ALA A 165 15.08 -3.43 -19.96
CA ALA A 165 16.09 -4.43 -20.35
C ALA A 165 15.74 -5.11 -21.70
N TRP A 166 14.45 -5.34 -21.97
CA TRP A 166 13.97 -5.85 -23.25
C TRP A 166 14.21 -4.88 -24.39
N MET A 167 13.88 -3.58 -24.20
CA MET A 167 14.11 -2.56 -25.24
C MET A 167 15.59 -2.38 -25.60
N LEU A 168 16.50 -2.56 -24.65
CA LEU A 168 17.93 -2.49 -24.91
C LEU A 168 18.40 -3.69 -25.76
N ARG A 169 17.97 -4.92 -25.46
CA ARG A 169 18.31 -6.12 -26.23
C ARG A 169 17.84 -6.05 -27.68
N ASP A 170 16.60 -5.59 -27.91
CA ASP A 170 16.03 -5.44 -29.25
C ASP A 170 16.82 -4.42 -30.09
N ARG A 171 17.33 -3.39 -29.45
CA ARG A 171 18.12 -2.35 -30.11
C ARG A 171 19.51 -2.88 -30.53
N ASP A 172 20.16 -3.66 -29.66
CA ASP A 172 21.46 -4.26 -29.95
C ASP A 172 21.34 -5.26 -31.11
N ALA A 173 20.29 -6.11 -31.10
CA ALA A 173 20.02 -7.06 -32.18
C ALA A 173 19.76 -6.36 -33.54
N SER A 174 19.14 -5.18 -33.53
CA SER A 174 18.85 -4.43 -34.78
C SER A 174 20.06 -3.66 -35.34
N THR A 175 21.16 -3.53 -34.58
CA THR A 175 22.38 -2.88 -35.03
C THR A 175 23.40 -3.86 -35.62
N GLU A 176 23.19 -5.16 -35.41
CA GLU A 176 24.09 -6.24 -35.92
C GLU A 176 23.66 -6.79 -37.30
N THR A 177 22.50 -6.37 -37.83
CA THR A 177 22.00 -6.70 -39.18
C THR A 177 22.26 -5.59 -40.18
#